data_281ad7540846a4b5824d9dd236b7d7b2
#
_entry.id   281ad7540846a4b5824d9dd236b7d7b2
#
_cell.length_a   1.000
_cell.length_b   1.000
_cell.length_c   1.000
_cell.angle_alpha   90.00
_cell.angle_beta   90.00
_cell.angle_gamma   90.00
#
_symmetry.space_group_name_H-M   'P 1'
#
loop_
_entity.id
_entity.type
_entity.pdbx_description
1 polymer ?
#
loop_
_entity_poly.entity_id
_entity_poly.type
_entity_poly.pdbx_seq_one_letter_code
_entity_poly.pdbx_strand_id
1 'polypeptide(L)'
;MYMTIIALINQKGGCGKSTTAVHFTYWLATKKKKKVLLVDADAQQSSSQWLSGMELSIPYKVVQTPDDLLEQIPELTGQYSLVIVDGPASLAEATRAILFRADLAIIPVQPTGVDLRSASDAVRLVKQAQSVRGGPPEAAVFLSRAVKGTKLKDEAIALLSKTPEVTLLKTVIHQKQAIADTSGQSATVWDLPGARAKESVQEYERLFKEILAML
;
A
#
# COMPACT_ATOMS: atom_id res chain seq x y z
N MET A 1 18.18 10.19 -12.02
CA MET A 1 17.89 9.13 -11.03
C MET A 1 16.48 8.64 -11.34
N TYR A 2 16.27 7.35 -11.55
CA TYR A 2 14.94 6.82 -11.85
C TYR A 2 14.09 6.88 -10.58
N MET A 3 12.87 7.40 -10.69
CA MET A 3 11.90 7.46 -9.59
C MET A 3 11.03 6.20 -9.69
N THR A 4 10.86 5.49 -8.58
CA THR A 4 9.97 4.33 -8.52
C THR A 4 8.65 4.70 -7.85
N ILE A 5 7.55 4.33 -8.48
CA ILE A 5 6.18 4.61 -8.02
C ILE A 5 5.53 3.31 -7.55
N ILE A 6 5.18 3.25 -6.26
CA ILE A 6 4.53 2.10 -5.64
C ILE A 6 3.11 2.51 -5.23
N ALA A 7 2.10 1.85 -5.79
CA ALA A 7 0.70 2.14 -5.53
C ALA A 7 0.07 1.12 -4.59
N LEU A 8 -0.58 1.57 -3.52
CA LEU A 8 -1.46 0.76 -2.67
C LEU A 8 -2.87 0.85 -3.22
N ILE A 9 -3.40 -0.23 -3.77
CA ILE A 9 -4.72 -0.24 -4.41
C ILE A 9 -5.60 -1.36 -3.90
N ASN A 10 -6.85 -1.10 -3.70
CA ASN A 10 -7.96 -2.06 -3.55
C ASN A 10 -9.27 -1.26 -3.51
N GLN A 11 -10.32 -1.76 -4.15
CA GLN A 11 -11.62 -1.09 -4.13
C GLN A 11 -12.31 -1.10 -2.76
N LYS A 12 -11.88 -2.00 -1.85
CA LYS A 12 -12.50 -2.10 -0.53
C LYS A 12 -11.91 -1.12 0.46
N GLY A 13 -12.80 -0.38 1.16
CA GLY A 13 -12.44 0.41 2.32
C GLY A 13 -12.01 -0.48 3.51
N GLY A 14 -11.06 0.01 4.32
CA GLY A 14 -10.63 -0.66 5.54
C GLY A 14 -9.72 -1.88 5.37
N CYS A 15 -9.28 -2.22 4.16
CA CYS A 15 -8.36 -3.34 3.92
C CYS A 15 -6.89 -3.04 4.30
N GLY A 16 -6.56 -1.83 4.72
CA GLY A 16 -5.23 -1.45 5.19
C GLY A 16 -4.35 -0.71 4.19
N LYS A 17 -4.90 -0.13 3.11
CA LYS A 17 -4.15 0.70 2.14
C LYS A 17 -3.42 1.85 2.83
N SER A 18 -4.16 2.80 3.37
CA SER A 18 -3.60 4.01 4.01
C SER A 18 -2.69 3.67 5.18
N THR A 19 -3.08 2.68 6.01
CA THR A 19 -2.24 2.19 7.09
C THR A 19 -0.89 1.69 6.58
N THR A 20 -0.89 0.89 5.52
CA THR A 20 0.34 0.37 4.92
C THR A 20 1.15 1.48 4.24
N ALA A 21 0.48 2.39 3.51
CA ALA A 21 1.13 3.52 2.85
C ALA A 21 1.88 4.42 3.84
N VAL A 22 1.24 4.80 4.95
CA VAL A 22 1.85 5.63 6.00
C VAL A 22 3.04 4.90 6.64
N HIS A 23 2.86 3.64 7.07
CA HIS A 23 3.94 2.86 7.69
C HIS A 23 5.11 2.62 6.73
N PHE A 24 4.84 2.39 5.45
CA PHE A 24 5.88 2.18 4.44
C PHE A 24 6.67 3.47 4.18
N THR A 25 5.97 4.58 4.00
CA THR A 25 6.59 5.90 3.82
C THR A 25 7.44 6.28 5.02
N TYR A 26 6.92 6.11 6.24
CA TYR A 26 7.67 6.33 7.48
C TYR A 26 8.94 5.49 7.54
N TRP A 27 8.83 4.18 7.29
CA TRP A 27 9.98 3.28 7.32
C TRP A 27 11.04 3.62 6.27
N LEU A 28 10.62 3.98 5.05
CA LEU A 28 11.53 4.42 4.00
C LEU A 28 12.26 5.71 4.38
N ALA A 29 11.54 6.68 4.91
CA ALA A 29 12.10 7.96 5.32
C ALA A 29 13.06 7.81 6.52
N THR A 30 12.64 7.09 7.57
CA THR A 30 13.34 7.06 8.86
C THR A 30 14.37 5.96 8.98
N LYS A 31 14.04 4.73 8.54
CA LYS A 31 14.90 3.54 8.70
C LYS A 31 15.78 3.31 7.47
N LYS A 32 15.32 3.69 6.28
CA LYS A 32 16.09 3.56 5.02
C LYS A 32 16.71 4.86 4.54
N LYS A 33 16.37 6.00 5.15
CA LYS A 33 16.89 7.33 4.81
C LYS A 33 16.69 7.65 3.30
N LYS A 34 15.58 7.20 2.72
CA LYS A 34 15.23 7.46 1.32
C LYS A 34 14.51 8.81 1.19
N LYS A 35 14.71 9.47 0.06
CA LYS A 35 13.87 10.61 -0.35
C LYS A 35 12.55 10.07 -0.87
N VAL A 36 11.54 10.01 -0.03
CA VAL A 36 10.22 9.45 -0.32
C VAL A 36 9.13 10.51 -0.16
N LEU A 37 8.12 10.44 -1.02
CA LEU A 37 6.88 11.23 -0.93
C LEU A 37 5.70 10.28 -0.82
N LEU A 38 4.71 10.62 0.01
CA LEU A 38 3.39 10.01 -0.03
C LEU A 38 2.46 10.87 -0.88
N VAL A 39 1.78 10.26 -1.85
CA VAL A 39 0.67 10.88 -2.59
C VAL A 39 -0.63 10.27 -2.08
N ASP A 40 -1.48 11.09 -1.48
CA ASP A 40 -2.82 10.72 -1.02
C ASP A 40 -3.83 11.00 -2.13
N ALA A 41 -4.34 9.93 -2.73
CA ALA A 41 -5.31 9.99 -3.82
C ALA A 41 -6.74 9.62 -3.38
N ASP A 42 -6.97 9.37 -2.07
CA ASP A 42 -8.29 9.08 -1.54
C ASP A 42 -9.01 10.37 -1.15
N ALA A 43 -10.30 10.47 -1.48
CA ALA A 43 -11.13 11.63 -1.12
C ALA A 43 -11.25 11.81 0.41
N GLN A 44 -11.05 10.75 1.20
CA GLN A 44 -11.06 10.81 2.66
C GLN A 44 -9.77 11.41 3.25
N GLN A 45 -8.69 11.51 2.47
CA GLN A 45 -7.41 12.08 2.88
C GLN A 45 -6.82 11.47 4.16
N SER A 46 -7.07 10.18 4.37
CA SER A 46 -6.69 9.51 5.61
C SER A 46 -5.19 9.47 5.85
N SER A 47 -4.40 9.23 4.82
CA SER A 47 -2.94 9.13 4.94
C SER A 47 -2.27 10.50 5.08
N SER A 48 -2.75 11.51 4.38
CA SER A 48 -2.23 12.88 4.48
C SER A 48 -2.55 13.51 5.85
N GLN A 49 -3.79 13.36 6.33
CA GLN A 49 -4.17 13.80 7.68
C GLN A 49 -3.34 13.10 8.76
N TRP A 50 -3.10 11.81 8.62
CA TRP A 50 -2.26 11.06 9.55
C TRP A 50 -0.83 11.59 9.57
N LEU A 51 -0.18 11.77 8.41
CA LEU A 51 1.18 12.32 8.35
C LEU A 51 1.28 13.75 8.85
N SER A 52 0.25 14.58 8.62
CA SER A 52 0.23 15.97 9.09
C SER A 52 0.19 16.10 10.62
N GLY A 53 -0.36 15.11 11.30
CA GLY A 53 -0.42 15.05 12.76
C GLY A 53 0.82 14.47 13.43
N MET A 54 1.77 13.93 12.66
CA MET A 54 3.02 13.38 13.21
C MET A 54 4.00 14.48 13.63
N GLU A 55 4.76 14.22 14.69
CA GLU A 55 5.87 15.10 15.09
C GLU A 55 6.98 15.16 14.02
N LEU A 56 7.21 14.04 13.33
CA LEU A 56 8.19 13.95 12.25
C LEU A 56 7.58 14.42 10.94
N SER A 57 8.12 15.47 10.36
CA SER A 57 7.71 15.95 9.04
C SER A 57 8.12 14.99 7.93
N ILE A 58 7.15 14.27 7.38
CA ILE A 58 7.30 13.40 6.22
C ILE A 58 6.58 14.07 5.04
N PRO A 59 7.24 14.26 3.88
CA PRO A 59 6.62 14.90 2.73
C PRO A 59 5.38 14.12 2.23
N TYR A 60 4.28 14.82 2.01
CA TYR A 60 3.10 14.28 1.36
C TYR A 60 2.46 15.32 0.41
N LYS A 61 1.67 14.83 -0.52
CA LYS A 61 0.87 15.63 -1.45
C LYS A 61 -0.50 15.01 -1.62
N VAL A 62 -1.56 15.82 -1.65
CA VAL A 62 -2.91 15.37 -1.97
C VAL A 62 -3.16 15.58 -3.45
N VAL A 63 -3.48 14.51 -4.19
CA VAL A 63 -3.75 14.54 -5.64
C VAL A 63 -4.88 13.56 -5.92
N GLN A 64 -6.07 14.04 -6.18
CA GLN A 64 -7.29 13.23 -6.18
C GLN A 64 -7.93 13.03 -7.56
N THR A 65 -7.72 13.96 -8.49
CA THR A 65 -8.33 13.83 -9.83
C THR A 65 -7.48 12.95 -10.74
N PRO A 66 -8.10 12.18 -11.65
CA PRO A 66 -7.36 11.36 -12.62
C PRO A 66 -6.35 12.16 -13.44
N ASP A 67 -6.74 13.34 -13.92
CA ASP A 67 -5.89 14.20 -14.74
C ASP A 67 -4.68 14.69 -13.95
N ASP A 68 -4.90 15.22 -12.73
CA ASP A 68 -3.81 15.63 -11.85
C ASP A 68 -2.85 14.47 -11.51
N LEU A 69 -3.36 13.26 -11.30
CA LEU A 69 -2.53 12.08 -11.03
C LEU A 69 -1.65 11.75 -12.24
N LEU A 70 -2.19 11.86 -13.45
CA LEU A 70 -1.44 11.63 -14.69
C LEU A 70 -0.39 12.71 -14.95
N GLU A 71 -0.66 13.95 -14.63
CA GLU A 71 0.22 15.09 -14.88
C GLU A 71 1.27 15.28 -13.78
N GLN A 72 0.83 15.34 -12.51
CA GLN A 72 1.69 15.75 -11.40
C GLN A 72 2.63 14.67 -10.89
N ILE A 73 2.27 13.36 -11.00
CA ILE A 73 3.18 12.30 -10.53
C ILE A 73 4.52 12.30 -11.31
N PRO A 74 4.53 12.41 -12.65
CA PRO A 74 5.78 12.51 -13.40
C PRO A 74 6.65 13.73 -13.05
N GLU A 75 6.05 14.85 -12.66
CA GLU A 75 6.76 16.07 -12.26
C GLU A 75 7.60 15.92 -10.98
N LEU A 76 7.31 14.88 -10.19
CA LEU A 76 8.07 14.55 -8.98
C LEU A 76 9.42 13.88 -9.31
N THR A 77 9.66 13.54 -10.57
CA THR A 77 10.93 12.94 -11.03
C THR A 77 12.11 13.85 -10.74
N GLY A 78 13.15 13.26 -10.15
CA GLY A 78 14.35 14.01 -9.74
C GLY A 78 14.27 14.63 -8.35
N GLN A 79 13.08 14.79 -7.78
CA GLN A 79 12.90 15.29 -6.41
C GLN A 79 12.90 14.16 -5.39
N TYR A 80 12.29 13.03 -5.72
CA TYR A 80 12.15 11.84 -4.87
C TYR A 80 12.69 10.59 -5.55
N SER A 81 13.22 9.67 -4.76
CA SER A 81 13.62 8.34 -5.25
C SER A 81 12.47 7.34 -5.27
N LEU A 82 11.49 7.54 -4.38
CA LEU A 82 10.31 6.71 -4.22
C LEU A 82 9.08 7.59 -4.02
N VAL A 83 7.99 7.22 -4.68
CA VAL A 83 6.65 7.80 -4.46
C VAL A 83 5.72 6.66 -4.06
N ILE A 84 5.10 6.79 -2.88
CA ILE A 84 4.09 5.87 -2.40
C ILE A 84 2.73 6.51 -2.65
N VAL A 85 1.87 5.85 -3.43
CA VAL A 85 0.53 6.36 -3.73
C VAL A 85 -0.49 5.58 -2.92
N ASP A 86 -1.20 6.26 -2.03
CA ASP A 86 -2.36 5.72 -1.32
C ASP A 86 -3.59 5.89 -2.19
N GLY A 87 -4.02 4.81 -2.82
CA GLY A 87 -5.12 4.82 -3.78
C GLY A 87 -6.51 4.85 -3.13
N PRO A 88 -7.52 5.36 -3.85
CA PRO A 88 -8.89 5.46 -3.35
C PRO A 88 -9.51 4.08 -3.09
N ALA A 89 -10.55 4.06 -2.24
CA ALA A 89 -11.38 2.88 -2.01
C ALA A 89 -12.45 2.73 -3.11
N SER A 90 -12.01 2.74 -4.37
CA SER A 90 -12.90 2.56 -5.53
C SER A 90 -12.09 2.06 -6.73
N LEU A 91 -12.78 1.47 -7.71
CA LEU A 91 -12.21 1.12 -9.02
C LEU A 91 -12.38 2.28 -10.03
N ALA A 92 -12.44 3.50 -9.54
CA ALA A 92 -12.67 4.68 -10.33
C ALA A 92 -11.50 4.99 -11.30
N GLU A 93 -11.69 5.99 -12.13
CA GLU A 93 -10.69 6.48 -13.09
C GLU A 93 -9.38 6.86 -12.42
N ALA A 94 -9.44 7.38 -11.18
CA ALA A 94 -8.26 7.68 -10.38
C ALA A 94 -7.36 6.44 -10.15
N THR A 95 -7.95 5.26 -9.88
CA THR A 95 -7.16 4.02 -9.75
C THR A 95 -6.49 3.64 -11.08
N ARG A 96 -7.15 3.83 -12.21
CA ARG A 96 -6.54 3.61 -13.54
C ARG A 96 -5.40 4.59 -13.80
N ALA A 97 -5.62 5.87 -13.50
CA ALA A 97 -4.58 6.90 -13.64
C ALA A 97 -3.33 6.56 -12.81
N ILE A 98 -3.52 6.13 -11.56
CA ILE A 98 -2.43 5.66 -10.69
C ILE A 98 -1.69 4.49 -11.34
N LEU A 99 -2.41 3.46 -11.81
CA LEU A 99 -1.80 2.27 -12.42
C LEU A 99 -1.06 2.58 -13.73
N PHE A 100 -1.47 3.61 -14.47
CA PHE A 100 -0.74 4.08 -15.65
C PHE A 100 0.60 4.74 -15.30
N ARG A 101 0.83 5.11 -14.05
CA ARG A 101 2.08 5.72 -13.57
C ARG A 101 2.89 4.79 -12.67
N ALA A 102 2.25 3.84 -12.00
CA ALA A 102 2.91 2.93 -11.07
C ALA A 102 3.90 1.97 -11.75
N ASP A 103 4.98 1.66 -11.06
CA ASP A 103 5.91 0.57 -11.41
C ASP A 103 5.51 -0.72 -10.69
N LEU A 104 4.94 -0.59 -9.49
CA LEU A 104 4.48 -1.70 -8.67
C LEU A 104 3.13 -1.38 -8.03
N ALA A 105 2.18 -2.29 -8.14
CA ALA A 105 0.89 -2.24 -7.47
C ALA A 105 0.86 -3.23 -6.31
N ILE A 106 0.59 -2.75 -5.10
CA ILE A 106 0.46 -3.56 -3.89
C ILE A 106 -1.01 -3.62 -3.48
N ILE A 107 -1.53 -4.81 -3.31
CA ILE A 107 -2.94 -5.08 -3.03
C ILE A 107 -3.07 -5.71 -1.64
N PRO A 108 -3.38 -4.94 -0.59
CA PRO A 108 -3.71 -5.48 0.72
C PRO A 108 -5.09 -6.16 0.68
N VAL A 109 -5.19 -7.39 1.18
CA VAL A 109 -6.41 -8.19 1.15
C VAL A 109 -6.71 -8.78 2.52
N GLN A 110 -7.93 -8.60 3.03
CA GLN A 110 -8.36 -9.33 4.22
C GLN A 110 -8.78 -10.75 3.82
N PRO A 111 -8.57 -11.77 4.68
CA PRO A 111 -8.93 -13.15 4.38
C PRO A 111 -10.45 -13.38 4.52
N THR A 112 -11.25 -12.67 3.73
CA THR A 112 -12.72 -12.85 3.64
C THR A 112 -13.13 -13.03 2.20
N GLY A 113 -14.23 -13.74 1.95
CA GLY A 113 -14.70 -13.99 0.58
C GLY A 113 -15.04 -12.71 -0.21
N VAL A 114 -15.47 -11.65 0.48
CA VAL A 114 -15.74 -10.34 -0.14
C VAL A 114 -14.45 -9.64 -0.53
N ASP A 115 -13.45 -9.69 0.34
CA ASP A 115 -12.15 -9.06 0.09
C ASP A 115 -11.36 -9.77 -1.02
N LEU A 116 -11.47 -11.09 -1.10
CA LEU A 116 -10.86 -11.88 -2.18
C LEU A 116 -11.44 -11.55 -3.55
N ARG A 117 -12.77 -11.32 -3.64
CA ARG A 117 -13.40 -10.83 -4.89
C ARG A 117 -12.90 -9.43 -5.25
N SER A 118 -12.82 -8.54 -4.26
CA SER A 118 -12.30 -7.18 -4.46
C SER A 118 -10.85 -7.17 -4.94
N ALA A 119 -10.04 -8.11 -4.46
CA ALA A 119 -8.67 -8.30 -4.94
C ALA A 119 -8.63 -8.73 -6.40
N SER A 120 -9.51 -9.64 -6.82
CA SER A 120 -9.62 -10.07 -8.23
C SER A 120 -9.97 -8.91 -9.17
N ASP A 121 -10.83 -7.98 -8.72
CA ASP A 121 -11.14 -6.78 -9.49
C ASP A 121 -9.93 -5.84 -9.58
N ALA A 122 -9.18 -5.66 -8.51
CA ALA A 122 -7.95 -4.88 -8.53
C ALA A 122 -6.89 -5.49 -9.48
N VAL A 123 -6.71 -6.82 -9.45
CA VAL A 123 -5.83 -7.54 -10.38
C VAL A 123 -6.26 -7.35 -11.82
N ARG A 124 -7.57 -7.37 -12.11
CA ARG A 124 -8.09 -7.09 -13.46
C ARG A 124 -7.71 -5.69 -13.95
N LEU A 125 -7.77 -4.68 -13.10
CA LEU A 125 -7.33 -3.32 -13.46
C LEU A 125 -5.83 -3.26 -13.72
N VAL A 126 -5.02 -3.95 -12.93
CA VAL A 126 -3.57 -4.05 -13.16
C VAL A 126 -3.30 -4.64 -14.56
N LYS A 127 -3.97 -5.74 -14.92
CA LYS A 127 -3.85 -6.36 -16.25
C LYS A 127 -4.22 -5.40 -17.38
N GLN A 128 -5.28 -4.63 -17.19
CA GLN A 128 -5.68 -3.62 -18.18
C GLN A 128 -4.57 -2.56 -18.36
N ALA A 129 -3.99 -2.08 -17.27
CA ALA A 129 -2.89 -1.12 -17.32
C ALA A 129 -1.64 -1.73 -17.99
N GLN A 130 -1.27 -2.96 -17.64
CA GLN A 130 -0.17 -3.70 -18.28
C GLN A 130 -0.37 -3.85 -19.79
N SER A 131 -1.59 -4.21 -20.21
CA SER A 131 -1.92 -4.36 -21.63
C SER A 131 -1.76 -3.06 -22.41
N VAL A 132 -2.17 -1.93 -21.82
CA VAL A 132 -2.06 -0.60 -22.47
C VAL A 132 -0.60 -0.11 -22.48
N ARG A 133 0.15 -0.36 -21.41
CA ARG A 133 1.55 0.09 -21.27
C ARG A 133 2.57 -0.83 -21.95
N GLY A 134 2.19 -2.05 -22.25
CA GLY A 134 3.11 -3.08 -22.74
C GLY A 134 4.18 -3.49 -21.70
N GLY A 135 3.88 -3.37 -20.41
CA GLY A 135 4.83 -3.63 -19.32
C GLY A 135 4.22 -3.35 -17.93
N PRO A 136 4.89 -2.55 -17.08
CA PRO A 136 4.45 -2.33 -15.70
C PRO A 136 2.99 -1.79 -15.63
N PRO A 137 2.37 -1.83 -14.43
CA PRO A 137 2.98 -2.17 -13.14
C PRO A 137 3.11 -3.68 -12.90
N GLU A 138 4.17 -4.11 -12.21
CA GLU A 138 4.13 -5.40 -11.54
C GLU A 138 3.06 -5.38 -10.43
N ALA A 139 2.62 -6.57 -9.99
CA ALA A 139 1.60 -6.64 -8.94
C ALA A 139 1.95 -7.65 -7.85
N ALA A 140 1.73 -7.24 -6.62
CA ALA A 140 1.81 -8.11 -5.46
C ALA A 140 0.59 -7.98 -4.55
N VAL A 141 0.23 -9.10 -3.96
CA VAL A 141 -0.86 -9.23 -2.98
C VAL A 141 -0.26 -9.64 -1.65
N PHE A 142 -0.76 -9.12 -0.55
CA PHE A 142 -0.46 -9.65 0.79
C PHE A 142 -1.71 -9.71 1.66
N LEU A 143 -1.72 -10.64 2.61
CA LEU A 143 -2.81 -10.71 3.58
C LEU A 143 -2.65 -9.64 4.66
N SER A 144 -3.66 -8.81 4.77
CA SER A 144 -3.79 -7.72 5.73
C SER A 144 -4.91 -8.01 6.74
N ARG A 145 -4.72 -7.58 7.98
CA ARG A 145 -5.69 -7.74 9.07
C ARG A 145 -6.16 -9.19 9.28
N ALA A 146 -5.28 -10.15 9.02
CA ALA A 146 -5.57 -11.55 9.22
C ALA A 146 -5.64 -11.91 10.72
N VAL A 147 -6.56 -12.79 11.09
CA VAL A 147 -6.62 -13.33 12.44
C VAL A 147 -5.77 -14.60 12.50
N LYS A 148 -4.87 -14.68 13.50
CA LYS A 148 -3.99 -15.86 13.69
C LYS A 148 -4.82 -17.13 13.92
N GLY A 149 -4.38 -18.24 13.34
CA GLY A 149 -4.97 -19.57 13.57
C GLY A 149 -6.36 -19.79 12.94
N THR A 150 -6.77 -18.98 11.98
CA THR A 150 -8.06 -19.13 11.31
C THR A 150 -7.94 -19.89 10.00
N LYS A 151 -8.92 -20.78 9.71
CA LYS A 151 -9.03 -21.47 8.41
C LYS A 151 -9.15 -20.47 7.25
N LEU A 152 -9.85 -19.37 7.44
CA LEU A 152 -10.02 -18.32 6.42
C LEU A 152 -8.68 -17.77 5.93
N LYS A 153 -7.70 -17.59 6.81
CA LYS A 153 -6.35 -17.16 6.42
C LYS A 153 -5.69 -18.19 5.49
N ASP A 154 -5.77 -19.48 5.85
CA ASP A 154 -5.11 -20.55 5.10
C ASP A 154 -5.81 -20.79 3.74
N GLU A 155 -7.13 -20.71 3.71
CA GLU A 155 -7.93 -20.76 2.47
C GLU A 155 -7.62 -19.57 1.54
N ALA A 156 -7.47 -18.36 2.10
CA ALA A 156 -7.09 -17.18 1.33
C ALA A 156 -5.70 -17.32 0.70
N ILE A 157 -4.72 -17.82 1.46
CA ILE A 157 -3.37 -18.12 0.94
C ILE A 157 -3.46 -19.14 -0.20
N ALA A 158 -4.20 -20.24 0.01
CA ALA A 158 -4.34 -21.30 -1.00
C ALA A 158 -5.01 -20.80 -2.30
N LEU A 159 -5.97 -19.88 -2.20
CA LEU A 159 -6.62 -19.28 -3.34
C LEU A 159 -5.70 -18.31 -4.08
N LEU A 160 -5.09 -17.37 -3.37
CA LEU A 160 -4.21 -16.35 -3.95
C LEU A 160 -2.94 -16.96 -4.57
N SER A 161 -2.43 -18.05 -4.00
CA SER A 161 -1.27 -18.78 -4.56
C SER A 161 -1.54 -19.40 -5.94
N LYS A 162 -2.82 -19.55 -6.32
CA LYS A 162 -3.22 -20.07 -7.62
C LYS A 162 -3.47 -18.97 -8.66
N THR A 163 -3.26 -17.71 -8.29
CA THR A 163 -3.47 -16.56 -9.17
C THR A 163 -2.13 -16.17 -9.81
N PRO A 164 -1.85 -16.62 -11.05
CA PRO A 164 -0.51 -16.46 -11.65
C PRO A 164 -0.18 -15.01 -12.01
N GLU A 165 -1.16 -14.14 -11.99
CA GLU A 165 -1.06 -12.75 -12.44
C GLU A 165 -0.48 -11.79 -11.37
N VAL A 166 -0.33 -12.27 -10.14
CA VAL A 166 0.18 -11.46 -9.03
C VAL A 166 1.10 -12.29 -8.15
N THR A 167 2.11 -11.65 -7.60
CA THR A 167 2.99 -12.26 -6.61
C THR A 167 2.33 -12.24 -5.24
N LEU A 168 2.07 -13.41 -4.65
CA LEU A 168 1.65 -13.47 -3.25
C LEU A 168 2.87 -13.28 -2.34
N LEU A 169 2.91 -12.20 -1.59
CA LEU A 169 3.95 -11.96 -0.59
C LEU A 169 3.75 -12.91 0.61
N LYS A 170 4.86 -13.38 1.16
CA LYS A 170 4.86 -14.39 2.25
C LYS A 170 4.44 -13.80 3.59
N THR A 171 4.71 -12.51 3.79
CA THR A 171 4.39 -11.82 5.04
C THR A 171 2.89 -11.54 5.15
N VAL A 172 2.34 -11.89 6.30
CA VAL A 172 0.95 -11.61 6.70
C VAL A 172 0.97 -10.52 7.77
N ILE A 173 0.21 -9.46 7.57
CA ILE A 173 -0.04 -8.45 8.60
C ILE A 173 -1.27 -8.86 9.39
N HIS A 174 -1.06 -9.22 10.66
CA HIS A 174 -2.15 -9.65 11.51
C HIS A 174 -2.92 -8.47 12.11
N GLN A 175 -4.21 -8.71 12.37
CA GLN A 175 -5.04 -7.72 13.07
C GLN A 175 -4.56 -7.58 14.52
N LYS A 176 -4.15 -6.38 14.89
CA LYS A 176 -3.65 -6.06 16.24
C LYS A 176 -4.12 -4.67 16.66
N GLN A 177 -4.47 -4.52 17.93
CA GLN A 177 -4.85 -3.24 18.51
C GLN A 177 -3.74 -2.19 18.32
N ALA A 178 -2.47 -2.57 18.51
CA ALA A 178 -1.34 -1.68 18.31
C ALA A 178 -1.28 -1.05 16.91
N ILE A 179 -1.76 -1.75 15.86
CA ILE A 179 -1.86 -1.15 14.51
C ILE A 179 -3.09 -0.23 14.41
N ALA A 180 -4.20 -0.62 15.04
CA ALA A 180 -5.43 0.19 15.00
C ALA A 180 -5.25 1.53 15.74
N ASP A 181 -4.48 1.55 16.81
CA ASP A 181 -4.24 2.73 17.63
C ASP A 181 -3.34 3.78 16.94
N THR A 182 -2.55 3.38 15.94
CA THR A 182 -1.56 4.27 15.34
C THR A 182 -2.17 5.50 14.65
N SER A 183 -3.25 5.35 13.91
CA SER A 183 -3.86 6.48 13.19
C SER A 183 -4.47 7.52 14.14
N GLY A 184 -5.14 7.06 15.19
CA GLY A 184 -5.74 7.96 16.19
C GLY A 184 -4.71 8.72 17.03
N GLN A 185 -3.47 8.23 17.09
CA GLN A 185 -2.36 8.86 17.82
C GLN A 185 -1.39 9.60 16.91
N SER A 186 -1.67 9.71 15.62
CA SER A 186 -0.75 10.24 14.61
C SER A 186 0.66 9.64 14.74
N ALA A 187 0.74 8.33 14.97
CA ALA A 187 1.97 7.58 15.24
C ALA A 187 2.09 6.38 14.30
N THR A 188 3.21 5.69 14.32
CA THR A 188 3.40 4.40 13.66
C THR A 188 3.69 3.31 14.69
N VAL A 189 3.73 2.04 14.26
CA VAL A 189 4.09 0.95 15.16
C VAL A 189 5.51 1.06 15.74
N TRP A 190 6.39 1.86 15.13
CA TRP A 190 7.75 2.14 15.66
C TRP A 190 7.75 3.15 16.81
N ASP A 191 6.69 3.92 16.95
CA ASP A 191 6.56 4.96 17.97
C ASP A 191 5.85 4.41 19.22
N LEU A 192 5.21 3.24 19.11
CA LEU A 192 4.44 2.64 20.19
C LEU A 192 5.29 1.71 21.06
N PRO A 193 5.11 1.72 22.42
CA PRO A 193 5.81 0.83 23.33
C PRO A 193 5.21 -0.59 23.34
N GLY A 194 5.98 -1.55 23.88
CA GLY A 194 5.49 -2.86 24.26
C GLY A 194 5.69 -3.97 23.22
N ALA A 195 5.44 -5.21 23.65
CA ALA A 195 5.73 -6.42 22.85
C ALA A 195 4.85 -6.53 21.60
N ARG A 196 3.57 -6.12 21.71
CA ARG A 196 2.62 -6.19 20.57
C ARG A 196 3.00 -5.20 19.44
N ALA A 197 3.53 -4.05 19.79
CA ALA A 197 4.08 -3.11 18.81
C ALA A 197 5.32 -3.71 18.14
N LYS A 198 6.23 -4.33 18.91
CA LYS A 198 7.43 -5.00 18.35
C LYS A 198 7.09 -6.10 17.35
N GLU A 199 6.06 -6.92 17.60
CA GLU A 199 5.60 -7.91 16.62
C GLU A 199 5.10 -7.22 15.33
N SER A 200 4.36 -6.13 15.45
CA SER A 200 3.86 -5.39 14.29
C SER A 200 5.00 -4.76 13.49
N VAL A 201 6.00 -4.21 14.16
CA VAL A 201 7.24 -3.74 13.55
C VAL A 201 7.89 -4.85 12.72
N GLN A 202 8.06 -6.04 13.28
CA GLN A 202 8.68 -7.17 12.57
C GLN A 202 7.87 -7.63 11.35
N GLU A 203 6.54 -7.62 11.43
CA GLU A 203 5.67 -7.94 10.30
C GLU A 203 5.82 -6.90 9.19
N TYR A 204 5.73 -5.61 9.51
CA TYR A 204 5.88 -4.55 8.51
C TYR A 204 7.29 -4.51 7.90
N GLU A 205 8.34 -4.68 8.69
CA GLU A 205 9.70 -4.73 8.16
C GLU A 205 9.93 -5.89 7.19
N ARG A 206 9.36 -7.05 7.45
CA ARG A 206 9.41 -8.20 6.53
C ARG A 206 8.63 -7.89 5.25
N LEU A 207 7.40 -7.39 5.37
CA LEU A 207 6.57 -7.00 4.24
C LEU A 207 7.30 -5.99 3.34
N PHE A 208 7.85 -4.95 3.93
CA PHE A 208 8.51 -3.87 3.18
C PHE A 208 9.81 -4.31 2.51
N LYS A 209 10.53 -5.26 3.11
CA LYS A 209 11.69 -5.90 2.48
C LYS A 209 11.27 -6.76 1.29
N GLU A 210 10.17 -7.51 1.39
CA GLU A 210 9.62 -8.26 0.24
C GLU A 210 9.18 -7.32 -0.89
N ILE A 211 8.49 -6.23 -0.58
CA ILE A 211 8.10 -5.22 -1.57
C ILE A 211 9.32 -4.61 -2.27
N LEU A 212 10.34 -4.20 -1.52
CA LEU A 212 11.56 -3.63 -2.12
C LEU A 212 12.37 -4.64 -2.94
N ALA A 213 12.24 -5.93 -2.67
CA ALA A 213 12.93 -6.98 -3.45
C ALA A 213 12.27 -7.24 -4.82
N MET A 214 11.12 -6.65 -5.09
CA MET A 214 10.44 -6.70 -6.40
C MET A 214 10.84 -5.56 -7.34
N LEU A 215 11.58 -4.58 -6.84
CA LEU A 215 12.08 -3.41 -7.60
C LEU A 215 13.46 -3.67 -8.17
#